data_241e464f8ce4723a5a1e1cea5358d831
#
_entry.id   241e464f8ce4723a5a1e1cea5358d831
#
_cell.length_a   1.000
_cell.length_b   1.000
_cell.length_c   1.000
_cell.angle_alpha   90.00
_cell.angle_beta   90.00
_cell.angle_gamma   90.00
#
_symmetry.space_group_name_H-M   'P 1'
#
loop_
_entity.id
_entity.type
_entity.pdbx_description
1 polymer ?
#
loop_
_entity_poly.entity_id
_entity_poly.type
_entity_poly.pdbx_seq_one_letter_code
_entity_poly.pdbx_strand_id
1 'polypeptide(L)'
;MTADRAPAAAPLFRDPVFDGATDPVVVFNRELGQWWMFYTQRRATAQGPGVAWVHGTAIGVAVSEDGGGTWLYRGTLDGLDVEWGTNTFWAPEVVWARGEYHMYVSYIRGVPTEWPGHDRDIEHYTSPDLVTWTHVSRLDLGSRRVIDACVFPLAASLGPRAPAGTAAYRMWFKNEAADSHTYAADSDDLVTWTPIGPVLTGRPHEGPNVFALGGSFWMIVDEWRGQRVYRSDDLTTWQAQEGDGLILDLPGTRAQDTSIGLHADVVVPGAVSLDTVPVDADHAYVFYFTHPVPPPGAPQTPFGETTSAERRSSVQVAVLRVVDGVLVCDRENVPAPQLD
;
A
#
# COMPACT_ATOMS: atom_id res chain seq x y z
N MET A 1 -26.85 -13.24 -12.54
CA MET A 1 -27.34 -11.86 -12.74
C MET A 1 -26.68 -11.01 -11.68
N THR A 2 -25.60 -10.34 -12.02
CA THR A 2 -24.97 -9.33 -11.14
C THR A 2 -25.99 -8.18 -11.03
N ALA A 3 -26.54 -7.96 -9.82
CA ALA A 3 -27.32 -6.76 -9.56
C ALA A 3 -26.49 -5.55 -10.00
N ASP A 4 -27.13 -4.61 -10.68
CA ASP A 4 -26.52 -3.36 -11.15
C ASP A 4 -26.09 -2.56 -9.89
N ARG A 5 -24.84 -2.74 -9.44
CA ARG A 5 -24.33 -2.04 -8.25
C ARG A 5 -24.13 -0.57 -8.58
N ALA A 6 -24.37 0.29 -7.59
CA ALA A 6 -24.05 1.69 -7.71
C ALA A 6 -22.55 1.88 -8.04
N PRO A 7 -22.19 2.89 -8.82
CA PRO A 7 -20.78 3.23 -9.03
C PRO A 7 -20.08 3.54 -7.70
N ALA A 8 -18.81 3.16 -7.60
CA ALA A 8 -17.96 3.57 -6.47
C ALA A 8 -17.87 5.10 -6.38
N ALA A 9 -17.86 5.63 -5.16
CA ALA A 9 -17.62 7.04 -4.94
C ALA A 9 -16.25 7.45 -5.50
N ALA A 10 -16.13 8.68 -5.98
CA ALA A 10 -14.87 9.27 -6.41
C ALA A 10 -14.75 10.71 -5.88
N PRO A 11 -13.82 10.99 -4.96
CA PRO A 11 -12.92 10.01 -4.38
C PRO A 11 -13.66 9.00 -3.48
N LEU A 12 -13.06 7.83 -3.32
CA LEU A 12 -13.58 6.82 -2.39
C LEU A 12 -13.45 7.30 -0.95
N PHE A 13 -12.32 7.92 -0.62
CA PHE A 13 -12.07 8.47 0.72
C PHE A 13 -11.18 9.72 0.66
N ARG A 14 -11.46 10.67 1.55
CA ARG A 14 -10.63 11.85 1.84
C ARG A 14 -10.39 11.95 3.32
N ASP A 15 -9.16 12.26 3.71
CA ASP A 15 -8.85 12.58 5.11
C ASP A 15 -9.50 13.92 5.50
N PRO A 16 -10.37 13.94 6.55
CA PRO A 16 -11.09 15.15 6.94
C PRO A 16 -10.25 16.14 7.74
N VAL A 17 -9.05 15.76 8.20
CA VAL A 17 -8.21 16.57 9.08
C VAL A 17 -7.18 17.35 8.27
N PHE A 18 -6.38 16.66 7.45
CA PHE A 18 -5.29 17.27 6.71
C PHE A 18 -5.43 17.18 5.19
N ASP A 19 -6.49 16.52 4.68
CA ASP A 19 -6.73 16.34 3.25
C ASP A 19 -5.57 15.62 2.52
N GLY A 20 -4.93 14.67 3.21
CA GLY A 20 -3.67 14.06 2.79
C GLY A 20 -3.65 12.52 2.97
N ALA A 21 -4.71 11.80 2.56
CA ALA A 21 -4.72 10.35 2.61
C ALA A 21 -3.86 9.76 1.48
N THR A 22 -2.83 8.98 1.83
CA THR A 22 -1.91 8.30 0.89
C THR A 22 -1.57 6.91 1.39
N ASP A 23 -0.96 6.09 0.54
CA ASP A 23 -0.40 4.79 0.87
C ASP A 23 -1.40 3.91 1.65
N PRO A 24 -2.61 3.65 1.11
CA PRO A 24 -3.63 2.89 1.82
C PRO A 24 -3.27 1.41 1.91
N VAL A 25 -3.65 0.76 2.99
CA VAL A 25 -3.77 -0.70 3.13
C VAL A 25 -5.15 -1.04 3.69
N VAL A 26 -5.77 -2.09 3.17
CA VAL A 26 -7.14 -2.47 3.52
C VAL A 26 -7.16 -3.88 4.11
N VAL A 27 -7.66 -4.02 5.34
CA VAL A 27 -7.65 -5.28 6.09
C VAL A 27 -9.02 -5.54 6.73
N PHE A 28 -9.39 -6.81 6.86
CA PHE A 28 -10.63 -7.22 7.50
C PHE A 28 -10.47 -7.30 9.02
N ASN A 29 -11.28 -6.55 9.75
CA ASN A 29 -11.41 -6.69 11.21
C ASN A 29 -12.30 -7.88 11.53
N ARG A 30 -11.71 -8.95 11.99
CA ARG A 30 -12.37 -10.25 12.22
C ARG A 30 -13.33 -10.24 13.41
N GLU A 31 -13.08 -9.39 14.41
CA GLU A 31 -13.94 -9.26 15.59
C GLU A 31 -15.22 -8.51 15.27
N LEU A 32 -15.09 -7.40 14.52
CA LEU A 32 -16.22 -6.51 14.22
C LEU A 32 -16.92 -6.85 12.90
N GLY A 33 -16.33 -7.70 12.04
CA GLY A 33 -16.87 -8.00 10.72
C GLY A 33 -16.89 -6.78 9.81
N GLN A 34 -15.87 -5.96 9.86
CA GLN A 34 -15.75 -4.69 9.15
C GLN A 34 -14.44 -4.63 8.35
N TRP A 35 -14.40 -3.83 7.29
CA TRP A 35 -13.16 -3.53 6.59
C TRP A 35 -12.54 -2.25 7.14
N TRP A 36 -11.24 -2.29 7.42
CA TRP A 36 -10.46 -1.18 7.95
C TRP A 36 -9.43 -0.76 6.93
N MET A 37 -9.28 0.54 6.72
CA MET A 37 -8.23 1.15 5.90
C MET A 37 -7.29 1.90 6.82
N PHE A 38 -6.02 1.53 6.79
CA PHE A 38 -4.93 2.30 7.38
C PHE A 38 -4.22 3.05 6.25
N TYR A 39 -3.78 4.27 6.52
CA TYR A 39 -3.16 5.10 5.50
C TYR A 39 -2.20 6.10 6.11
N THR A 40 -1.21 6.55 5.37
CA THR A 40 -0.37 7.68 5.77
C THR A 40 -1.21 8.95 5.79
N GLN A 41 -1.37 9.55 6.96
CA GLN A 41 -2.06 10.84 7.08
C GLN A 41 -1.09 11.98 6.80
N ARG A 42 -0.80 12.26 5.51
CA ARG A 42 0.03 13.41 5.13
C ARG A 42 -0.66 14.71 5.49
N ARG A 43 0.13 15.69 5.95
CA ARG A 43 -0.37 16.94 6.51
C ARG A 43 -0.49 18.02 5.42
N ALA A 44 -1.25 17.76 4.35
CA ALA A 44 -1.32 18.61 3.15
C ALA A 44 -1.69 20.07 3.46
N THR A 45 -2.52 20.32 4.49
CA THR A 45 -2.95 21.66 4.93
C THR A 45 -2.04 22.29 5.99
N ALA A 46 -1.08 21.53 6.54
CA ALA A 46 -0.19 22.05 7.58
C ALA A 46 0.83 23.04 7.01
N GLN A 47 1.13 24.05 7.84
CA GLN A 47 2.22 24.99 7.53
C GLN A 47 3.55 24.39 8.00
N GLY A 48 4.62 24.64 7.25
CA GLY A 48 5.96 24.18 7.60
C GLY A 48 6.95 24.35 6.45
N PRO A 49 8.26 24.33 6.75
CA PRO A 49 9.29 24.46 5.72
C PRO A 49 9.43 23.18 4.89
N GLY A 50 9.79 23.35 3.62
CA GLY A 50 10.17 22.27 2.71
C GLY A 50 9.12 21.17 2.65
N VAL A 51 9.57 19.94 2.91
CA VAL A 51 8.73 18.74 2.89
C VAL A 51 8.22 18.30 4.28
N ALA A 52 8.21 19.20 5.27
CA ALA A 52 7.68 18.90 6.60
C ALA A 52 6.20 18.41 6.57
N TRP A 53 5.46 18.69 5.52
CA TRP A 53 4.06 18.26 5.37
C TRP A 53 3.90 16.76 5.09
N VAL A 54 4.92 16.09 4.55
CA VAL A 54 4.93 14.62 4.39
C VAL A 54 5.56 13.92 5.59
N HIS A 55 6.12 14.66 6.54
CA HIS A 55 6.71 14.15 7.77
C HIS A 55 5.88 14.54 9.00
N GLY A 56 6.20 13.95 10.16
CA GLY A 56 5.40 14.10 11.37
C GLY A 56 3.98 13.56 11.19
N THR A 57 3.83 12.56 10.35
CA THR A 57 2.58 11.92 9.97
C THR A 57 2.21 10.81 10.94
N ALA A 58 0.93 10.67 11.21
CA ALA A 58 0.36 9.50 11.89
C ALA A 58 -0.19 8.51 10.85
N ILE A 59 -0.57 7.33 11.31
CA ILE A 59 -1.36 6.38 10.54
C ILE A 59 -2.85 6.67 10.81
N GLY A 60 -3.54 7.14 9.78
CA GLY A 60 -4.98 7.38 9.81
C GLY A 60 -5.77 6.08 9.67
N VAL A 61 -6.98 6.08 10.23
CA VAL A 61 -7.89 4.93 10.24
C VAL A 61 -9.25 5.34 9.67
N ALA A 62 -9.72 4.59 8.68
CA ALA A 62 -11.10 4.65 8.20
C ALA A 62 -11.73 3.26 8.21
N VAL A 63 -13.05 3.19 8.41
CA VAL A 63 -13.78 1.93 8.56
C VAL A 63 -14.93 1.87 7.57
N SER A 64 -15.17 0.71 6.98
CA SER A 64 -16.31 0.38 6.12
C SER A 64 -17.13 -0.75 6.73
N GLU A 65 -18.45 -0.54 6.79
CA GLU A 65 -19.44 -1.53 7.25
C GLU A 65 -20.24 -2.15 6.08
N ASP A 66 -19.90 -1.77 4.85
CA ASP A 66 -20.64 -2.15 3.64
C ASP A 66 -19.75 -2.82 2.58
N GLY A 67 -18.71 -3.54 3.03
CA GLY A 67 -17.82 -4.27 2.13
C GLY A 67 -16.85 -3.38 1.34
N GLY A 68 -16.52 -2.19 1.80
CA GLY A 68 -15.58 -1.28 1.16
C GLY A 68 -16.23 -0.20 0.28
N GLY A 69 -17.56 -0.15 0.22
CA GLY A 69 -18.31 0.81 -0.60
C GLY A 69 -18.25 2.24 -0.07
N THR A 70 -18.32 2.41 1.25
CA THR A 70 -18.21 3.71 1.94
C THR A 70 -17.25 3.63 3.12
N TRP A 71 -16.59 4.74 3.45
CA TRP A 71 -15.54 4.79 4.46
C TRP A 71 -15.77 5.93 5.45
N LEU A 72 -15.71 5.63 6.74
CA LEU A 72 -15.85 6.59 7.83
C LEU A 72 -14.50 6.76 8.54
N TYR A 73 -13.98 7.98 8.60
CA TYR A 73 -12.80 8.32 9.38
C TYR A 73 -13.00 8.04 10.87
N ARG A 74 -12.04 7.40 11.52
CA ARG A 74 -12.12 7.02 12.93
C ARG A 74 -11.04 7.65 13.80
N GLY A 75 -10.07 8.32 13.23
CA GLY A 75 -8.95 8.91 13.95
C GLY A 75 -7.62 8.44 13.41
N THR A 76 -6.60 8.53 14.25
CA THR A 76 -5.26 8.01 14.00
C THR A 76 -4.94 6.93 15.02
N LEU A 77 -3.99 6.04 14.67
CA LEU A 77 -3.48 5.06 15.64
C LEU A 77 -2.68 5.76 16.73
N ASP A 78 -2.93 5.32 17.96
CA ASP A 78 -2.11 5.64 19.11
C ASP A 78 -1.13 4.49 19.41
N GLY A 79 -0.05 4.77 20.16
CA GLY A 79 0.86 3.75 20.67
C GLY A 79 1.90 3.24 19.68
N LEU A 80 2.08 3.89 18.53
CA LEU A 80 3.13 3.54 17.58
C LEU A 80 4.48 4.23 17.90
N ASP A 81 4.52 5.17 18.84
CA ASP A 81 5.75 5.89 19.18
C ASP A 81 6.75 4.97 19.89
N VAL A 82 7.90 4.74 19.26
CA VAL A 82 9.02 3.97 19.83
C VAL A 82 9.98 4.85 20.64
N GLU A 83 9.83 6.18 20.54
CA GLU A 83 10.60 7.17 21.29
C GLU A 83 9.79 8.45 21.46
N TRP A 84 10.23 9.30 22.40
CA TRP A 84 9.56 10.56 22.67
C TRP A 84 9.69 11.56 21.53
N GLY A 85 8.61 12.27 21.25
CA GLY A 85 8.54 13.36 20.26
C GLY A 85 7.59 13.04 19.12
N THR A 86 7.40 14.00 18.22
CA THR A 86 6.65 13.77 16.98
C THR A 86 7.57 13.06 15.99
N ASN A 87 7.16 11.88 15.55
CA ASN A 87 7.87 11.09 14.57
C ASN A 87 7.03 10.93 13.29
N THR A 88 7.60 10.31 12.29
CA THR A 88 6.98 10.13 10.97
C THR A 88 6.70 8.65 10.75
N PHE A 89 5.46 8.33 10.40
CA PHE A 89 5.03 6.99 10.00
C PHE A 89 4.47 7.04 8.59
N TRP A 90 4.92 6.11 7.73
CA TRP A 90 4.45 5.99 6.35
C TRP A 90 4.10 4.56 5.98
N ALA A 91 3.22 4.43 4.98
CA ALA A 91 2.94 3.21 4.24
C ALA A 91 2.86 1.97 5.15
N PRO A 92 1.81 1.85 5.95
CA PRO A 92 1.61 0.67 6.78
C PRO A 92 1.26 -0.52 5.88
N GLU A 93 1.87 -1.68 6.15
CA GLU A 93 1.40 -2.97 5.72
C GLU A 93 0.72 -3.65 6.91
N VAL A 94 -0.51 -4.10 6.75
CA VAL A 94 -1.25 -4.75 7.85
C VAL A 94 -1.84 -6.07 7.36
N VAL A 95 -1.47 -7.17 8.02
CA VAL A 95 -1.89 -8.51 7.65
C VAL A 95 -2.39 -9.29 8.86
N TRP A 96 -3.37 -10.18 8.64
CA TRP A 96 -3.76 -11.19 9.62
C TRP A 96 -3.08 -12.50 9.31
N ALA A 97 -2.35 -13.04 10.26
CA ALA A 97 -1.73 -14.35 10.18
C ALA A 97 -1.47 -14.89 11.58
N ARG A 98 -1.45 -16.23 11.72
CA ARG A 98 -1.06 -16.91 12.97
C ARG A 98 -1.86 -16.51 14.21
N GLY A 99 -3.08 -15.98 14.02
CA GLY A 99 -4.00 -15.64 15.10
C GLY A 99 -3.91 -14.21 15.62
N GLU A 100 -3.14 -13.34 14.98
CA GLU A 100 -3.03 -11.90 15.30
C GLU A 100 -2.79 -11.05 14.05
N TYR A 101 -2.95 -9.74 14.19
CA TYR A 101 -2.55 -8.76 13.15
C TYR A 101 -1.09 -8.41 13.33
N HIS A 102 -0.38 -8.29 12.20
CA HIS A 102 0.97 -7.76 12.11
C HIS A 102 0.94 -6.48 11.31
N MET A 103 1.60 -5.44 11.81
CA MET A 103 1.83 -4.20 11.06
C MET A 103 3.33 -3.98 10.87
N TYR A 104 3.70 -3.70 9.62
CA TYR A 104 5.04 -3.25 9.26
C TYR A 104 4.92 -1.85 8.71
N VAL A 105 5.45 -0.87 9.43
CA VAL A 105 5.27 0.54 9.08
C VAL A 105 6.61 1.24 8.92
N SER A 106 6.76 2.04 7.89
CA SER A 106 7.95 2.85 7.66
C SER A 106 8.04 3.94 8.71
N TYR A 107 9.20 4.05 9.34
CA TYR A 107 9.46 4.98 10.44
C TYR A 107 10.64 5.90 10.12
N ILE A 108 10.48 7.19 10.43
CA ILE A 108 11.53 8.20 10.40
C ILE A 108 11.48 9.00 11.69
N ARG A 109 12.61 9.19 12.31
CA ARG A 109 12.71 10.01 13.51
C ARG A 109 12.44 11.48 13.23
N GLY A 110 11.54 12.08 13.98
CA GLY A 110 11.23 13.51 13.93
C GLY A 110 10.40 13.93 12.72
N VAL A 111 10.52 15.22 12.39
CA VAL A 111 9.81 15.89 11.29
C VAL A 111 10.83 16.52 10.35
N PRO A 112 11.48 15.74 9.48
CA PRO A 112 12.42 16.27 8.50
C PRO A 112 11.79 17.32 7.58
N THR A 113 12.62 18.27 7.13
CA THR A 113 12.21 19.32 6.19
C THR A 113 12.75 19.10 4.78
N GLU A 114 13.59 18.08 4.60
CA GLU A 114 14.21 17.69 3.34
C GLU A 114 14.02 16.18 3.12
N TRP A 115 14.05 15.72 1.85
CA TRP A 115 13.95 14.31 1.50
C TRP A 115 15.18 13.49 1.89
N PRO A 116 16.43 13.93 1.61
CA PRO A 116 17.64 13.12 1.88
C PRO A 116 18.13 13.25 3.32
N GLY A 117 19.03 12.35 3.72
CA GLY A 117 19.84 12.48 4.92
C GLY A 117 19.22 11.92 6.20
N HIS A 118 18.14 11.15 6.10
CA HIS A 118 17.45 10.55 7.25
C HIS A 118 17.45 9.03 7.14
N ASP A 119 17.65 8.36 8.28
CA ASP A 119 17.40 6.93 8.38
C ASP A 119 15.90 6.66 8.21
N ARG A 120 15.59 5.55 7.57
CA ARG A 120 14.24 5.03 7.36
C ARG A 120 14.25 3.55 7.67
N ASP A 121 13.49 3.19 8.65
CA ASP A 121 13.43 1.82 9.16
C ASP A 121 12.00 1.30 9.01
N ILE A 122 11.81 -0.01 9.01
CA ILE A 122 10.50 -0.64 9.14
C ILE A 122 10.36 -1.12 10.57
N GLU A 123 9.34 -0.62 11.27
CA GLU A 123 8.98 -1.04 12.62
C GLU A 123 7.86 -2.08 12.54
N HIS A 124 7.95 -3.12 13.36
CA HIS A 124 6.98 -4.19 13.46
C HIS A 124 6.17 -4.08 14.74
N TYR A 125 4.85 -4.17 14.59
CA TYR A 125 3.87 -4.19 15.68
C TYR A 125 2.94 -5.38 15.51
N THR A 126 2.36 -5.85 16.63
CA THR A 126 1.24 -6.81 16.60
C THR A 126 0.02 -6.26 17.33
N SER A 127 -1.15 -6.76 16.95
CA SER A 127 -2.43 -6.38 17.56
C SER A 127 -3.42 -7.54 17.54
N PRO A 128 -4.19 -7.74 18.60
CA PRO A 128 -5.31 -8.69 18.58
C PRO A 128 -6.57 -8.12 17.89
N ASP A 129 -6.72 -6.80 17.80
CA ASP A 129 -7.99 -6.09 17.57
C ASP A 129 -7.92 -4.92 16.56
N LEU A 130 -6.74 -4.63 15.98
CA LEU A 130 -6.43 -3.46 15.13
C LEU A 130 -6.45 -2.10 15.86
N VAL A 131 -6.70 -2.08 17.14
CA VAL A 131 -6.77 -0.86 17.98
C VAL A 131 -5.57 -0.76 18.92
N THR A 132 -5.29 -1.86 19.61
CA THR A 132 -4.20 -1.94 20.59
C THR A 132 -2.96 -2.53 19.95
N TRP A 133 -1.94 -1.72 19.73
CA TRP A 133 -0.71 -2.13 19.06
C TRP A 133 0.44 -2.28 20.04
N THR A 134 1.17 -3.37 19.92
CA THR A 134 2.37 -3.67 20.71
C THR A 134 3.58 -3.68 19.81
N HIS A 135 4.57 -2.83 20.08
CA HIS A 135 5.83 -2.83 19.35
C HIS A 135 6.60 -4.14 19.60
N VAL A 136 7.04 -4.77 18.53
CA VAL A 136 7.80 -6.02 18.55
C VAL A 136 9.27 -5.76 18.32
N SER A 137 9.61 -5.11 17.20
CA SER A 137 11.00 -4.87 16.81
C SER A 137 11.11 -3.82 15.71
N ARG A 138 12.30 -3.23 15.59
CA ARG A 138 12.79 -2.63 14.35
C ARG A 138 13.44 -3.73 13.54
N LEU A 139 13.05 -3.85 12.25
CA LEU A 139 13.57 -4.90 11.40
C LEU A 139 15.02 -4.61 10.96
N ASP A 140 15.88 -5.62 11.04
CA ASP A 140 17.20 -5.58 10.41
C ASP A 140 17.12 -6.16 8.99
N LEU A 141 16.97 -5.28 8.01
CA LEU A 141 16.87 -5.63 6.59
C LEU A 141 18.16 -5.33 5.81
N GLY A 142 19.29 -5.18 6.53
CA GLY A 142 20.60 -4.91 5.93
C GLY A 142 20.80 -3.47 5.43
N SER A 143 19.84 -2.58 5.67
CA SER A 143 19.88 -1.17 5.31
C SER A 143 19.04 -0.35 6.29
N ARG A 144 19.42 0.87 6.54
CA ARG A 144 18.64 1.86 7.28
C ARG A 144 17.97 2.89 6.37
N ARG A 145 17.64 2.48 5.17
CA ARG A 145 16.93 3.29 4.18
C ARG A 145 15.90 2.43 3.46
N VAL A 146 15.05 1.75 4.27
CA VAL A 146 14.02 0.80 3.82
C VAL A 146 12.64 1.31 4.19
N ILE A 147 11.71 1.21 3.25
CA ILE A 147 10.29 1.59 3.41
C ILE A 147 9.39 0.64 2.61
N ASP A 148 8.07 0.79 2.77
CA ASP A 148 7.03 0.22 1.92
C ASP A 148 7.07 -1.31 1.92
N ALA A 149 6.87 -1.92 3.08
CA ALA A 149 6.75 -3.37 3.19
C ALA A 149 5.45 -3.88 2.53
N CYS A 150 5.55 -5.05 1.90
CA CYS A 150 4.41 -5.87 1.50
C CYS A 150 4.71 -7.33 1.87
N VAL A 151 3.83 -7.98 2.61
CA VAL A 151 4.02 -9.36 3.09
C VAL A 151 3.04 -10.32 2.42
N PHE A 152 3.57 -11.43 1.91
CA PHE A 152 2.75 -12.43 1.26
C PHE A 152 3.17 -13.85 1.70
N PRO A 153 2.23 -14.82 1.81
CA PRO A 153 2.54 -16.19 2.18
C PRO A 153 3.23 -16.91 1.01
N LEU A 154 4.46 -17.35 1.23
CA LEU A 154 5.28 -17.96 0.18
C LEU A 154 5.00 -19.47 0.04
N ALA A 155 5.27 -20.24 1.09
CA ALA A 155 5.11 -21.69 1.03
C ALA A 155 3.65 -22.12 0.80
N ALA A 156 2.69 -21.48 1.46
CA ALA A 156 1.26 -21.78 1.32
C ALA A 156 0.74 -21.50 -0.09
N SER A 157 1.16 -20.39 -0.71
CA SER A 157 0.75 -20.00 -2.07
C SER A 157 1.32 -20.91 -3.15
N LEU A 158 2.53 -21.40 -2.97
CA LEU A 158 3.16 -22.36 -3.88
C LEU A 158 2.62 -23.79 -3.67
N GLY A 159 2.17 -24.13 -2.48
CA GLY A 159 1.63 -25.43 -2.13
C GLY A 159 2.61 -26.57 -2.47
N PRO A 160 2.16 -27.63 -3.17
CA PRO A 160 3.05 -28.76 -3.55
C PRO A 160 4.21 -28.38 -4.48
N ARG A 161 4.17 -27.19 -5.09
CA ARG A 161 5.26 -26.66 -5.94
C ARG A 161 6.38 -26.01 -5.14
N ALA A 162 6.18 -25.75 -3.84
CA ALA A 162 7.19 -25.14 -3.01
C ALA A 162 8.43 -26.03 -2.90
N PRO A 163 9.64 -25.54 -3.22
CA PRO A 163 10.88 -26.25 -2.96
C PRO A 163 11.03 -26.59 -1.49
N ALA A 164 11.76 -27.65 -1.18
CA ALA A 164 12.07 -27.98 0.22
C ALA A 164 12.85 -26.84 0.89
N GLY A 165 12.41 -26.44 2.08
CA GLY A 165 13.02 -25.34 2.82
C GLY A 165 12.54 -23.94 2.38
N THR A 166 11.47 -23.86 1.57
CA THR A 166 10.81 -22.58 1.28
C THR A 166 10.26 -21.97 2.58
N ALA A 167 10.58 -20.72 2.84
CA ALA A 167 10.08 -19.97 4.00
C ALA A 167 8.55 -19.83 3.98
N ALA A 168 7.94 -19.65 5.13
CA ALA A 168 6.50 -19.52 5.24
C ALA A 168 6.00 -18.22 4.57
N TYR A 169 6.73 -17.13 4.76
CA TYR A 169 6.36 -15.78 4.32
C TYR A 169 7.53 -15.10 3.62
N ARG A 170 7.22 -14.17 2.72
CA ARG A 170 8.17 -13.24 2.10
C ARG A 170 7.65 -11.82 2.21
N MET A 171 8.55 -10.92 2.59
CA MET A 171 8.35 -9.47 2.54
C MET A 171 9.10 -8.92 1.35
N TRP A 172 8.46 -8.05 0.58
CA TRP A 172 9.11 -7.17 -0.38
C TRP A 172 9.09 -5.76 0.18
N PHE A 173 10.15 -5.00 -0.07
CA PHE A 173 10.30 -3.64 0.43
C PHE A 173 11.20 -2.81 -0.49
N LYS A 174 11.05 -1.50 -0.45
CA LYS A 174 11.92 -0.57 -1.16
C LYS A 174 13.21 -0.35 -0.36
N ASN A 175 14.37 -0.44 -1.04
CA ASN A 175 15.66 -0.03 -0.49
C ASN A 175 16.17 1.22 -1.20
N GLU A 176 16.05 2.38 -0.56
CA GLU A 176 16.47 3.66 -1.13
C GLU A 176 18.01 3.82 -1.20
N ALA A 177 18.77 3.06 -0.40
CA ALA A 177 20.21 3.04 -0.48
C ALA A 177 20.73 2.32 -1.74
N ALA A 178 19.84 1.57 -2.42
CA ALA A 178 20.13 0.80 -3.61
C ALA A 178 19.20 1.23 -4.77
N ASP A 179 19.31 2.49 -5.17
CA ASP A 179 18.58 3.10 -6.30
C ASP A 179 17.05 2.97 -6.21
N SER A 180 16.49 2.87 -5.00
CA SER A 180 15.05 2.66 -4.81
C SER A 180 14.53 1.41 -5.53
N HIS A 181 15.26 0.30 -5.41
CA HIS A 181 14.88 -1.00 -5.94
C HIS A 181 14.07 -1.81 -4.92
N THR A 182 13.28 -2.77 -5.40
CA THR A 182 12.62 -3.75 -4.54
C THR A 182 13.59 -4.83 -4.11
N TYR A 183 13.69 -5.01 -2.81
CA TYR A 183 14.40 -6.09 -2.12
C TYR A 183 13.41 -7.04 -1.46
N ALA A 184 13.88 -8.18 -1.00
CA ALA A 184 13.04 -9.09 -0.22
C ALA A 184 13.77 -9.68 0.98
N ALA A 185 12.95 -10.14 1.93
CA ALA A 185 13.37 -10.91 3.10
C ALA A 185 12.38 -12.05 3.35
N ASP A 186 12.87 -13.18 3.85
CA ASP A 186 12.08 -14.36 4.15
C ASP A 186 11.92 -14.56 5.66
N SER A 187 10.77 -15.10 6.08
CA SER A 187 10.44 -15.39 7.48
C SER A 187 9.58 -16.63 7.61
N ASP A 188 9.79 -17.38 8.72
CA ASP A 188 8.92 -18.49 9.11
C ASP A 188 7.93 -18.10 10.21
N ASP A 189 8.13 -16.97 10.88
CA ASP A 189 7.42 -16.59 12.10
C ASP A 189 6.79 -15.17 12.06
N LEU A 190 7.02 -14.39 10.99
CA LEU A 190 6.63 -12.98 10.82
C LEU A 190 7.34 -12.00 11.77
N VAL A 191 8.30 -12.47 12.53
CA VAL A 191 9.07 -11.68 13.52
C VAL A 191 10.53 -11.57 13.12
N THR A 192 11.12 -12.71 12.75
CA THR A 192 12.52 -12.80 12.33
C THR A 192 12.60 -12.83 10.81
N TRP A 193 13.22 -11.82 10.22
CA TRP A 193 13.36 -11.67 8.79
C TRP A 193 14.81 -11.82 8.33
N THR A 194 15.02 -12.66 7.31
CA THR A 194 16.33 -12.88 6.69
C THR A 194 16.35 -12.23 5.31
N PRO A 195 17.12 -11.15 5.10
CA PRO A 195 17.24 -10.52 3.80
C PRO A 195 17.79 -11.48 2.75
N ILE A 196 17.16 -11.53 1.56
CA ILE A 196 17.62 -12.35 0.43
C ILE A 196 18.19 -11.52 -0.72
N GLY A 197 18.06 -10.19 -0.67
CA GLY A 197 18.65 -9.27 -1.63
C GLY A 197 17.65 -8.67 -2.63
N PRO A 198 18.16 -8.09 -3.76
CA PRO A 198 17.34 -7.40 -4.74
C PRO A 198 16.48 -8.40 -5.53
N VAL A 199 15.22 -7.99 -5.80
CA VAL A 199 14.23 -8.75 -6.57
C VAL A 199 13.89 -8.02 -7.88
N LEU A 200 13.57 -6.72 -7.81
CA LEU A 200 13.39 -5.87 -8.97
C LEU A 200 14.44 -4.78 -8.97
N THR A 201 15.11 -4.64 -10.11
CA THR A 201 16.13 -3.62 -10.36
C THR A 201 15.80 -2.84 -11.63
N GLY A 202 16.54 -1.80 -11.93
CA GLY A 202 16.36 -1.00 -13.14
C GLY A 202 15.82 0.39 -12.81
N ARG A 203 14.58 0.70 -13.24
CA ARG A 203 14.01 2.02 -12.95
C ARG A 203 13.69 2.15 -11.44
N PRO A 204 14.02 3.27 -10.79
CA PRO A 204 13.61 3.52 -9.41
C PRO A 204 12.09 3.44 -9.23
N HIS A 205 11.63 2.84 -8.14
CA HIS A 205 10.22 2.64 -7.84
C HIS A 205 10.01 2.48 -6.32
N GLU A 206 8.73 2.40 -5.90
CA GLU A 206 8.34 2.19 -4.51
C GLU A 206 7.07 1.34 -4.42
N GLY A 207 6.59 1.08 -3.20
CA GLY A 207 5.30 0.48 -2.92
C GLY A 207 5.05 -0.87 -3.60
N PRO A 208 5.95 -1.88 -3.46
CA PRO A 208 5.65 -3.20 -4.00
C PRO A 208 4.40 -3.76 -3.35
N ASN A 209 3.44 -4.24 -4.15
CA ASN A 209 2.26 -4.94 -3.65
C ASN A 209 2.08 -6.25 -4.41
N VAL A 210 2.03 -7.36 -3.68
CA VAL A 210 2.00 -8.73 -4.23
C VAL A 210 0.66 -9.39 -3.95
N PHE A 211 0.05 -9.98 -4.96
CA PHE A 211 -1.23 -10.65 -4.86
C PHE A 211 -1.36 -11.82 -5.85
N ALA A 212 -2.36 -12.68 -5.64
CA ALA A 212 -2.72 -13.75 -6.55
C ALA A 212 -4.02 -13.41 -7.28
N LEU A 213 -4.06 -13.58 -8.61
CA LEU A 213 -5.24 -13.32 -9.41
C LEU A 213 -5.20 -14.13 -10.71
N GLY A 214 -6.31 -14.78 -11.07
CA GLY A 214 -6.43 -15.51 -12.34
C GLY A 214 -5.39 -16.63 -12.48
N GLY A 215 -5.04 -17.31 -11.38
CA GLY A 215 -4.11 -18.42 -11.35
C GLY A 215 -2.62 -18.05 -11.44
N SER A 216 -2.27 -16.78 -11.36
CA SER A 216 -0.89 -16.27 -11.38
C SER A 216 -0.63 -15.35 -10.19
N PHE A 217 0.65 -15.14 -9.88
CA PHE A 217 1.08 -14.11 -8.92
C PHE A 217 1.47 -12.84 -9.66
N TRP A 218 1.09 -11.72 -9.09
CA TRP A 218 1.34 -10.40 -9.63
C TRP A 218 2.03 -9.53 -8.61
N MET A 219 2.89 -8.64 -9.08
CA MET A 219 3.44 -7.54 -8.31
C MET A 219 3.22 -6.25 -9.08
N ILE A 220 2.71 -5.23 -8.39
CA ILE A 220 2.71 -3.86 -8.90
C ILE A 220 3.68 -3.03 -8.09
N VAL A 221 4.31 -2.06 -8.72
CA VAL A 221 5.21 -1.08 -8.05
C VAL A 221 4.96 0.31 -8.62
N ASP A 222 5.02 1.32 -7.78
CA ASP A 222 4.86 2.72 -8.19
C ASP A 222 6.16 3.26 -8.78
N GLU A 223 6.16 3.55 -10.07
CA GLU A 223 7.28 4.20 -10.77
C GLU A 223 7.12 5.73 -10.85
N TRP A 224 6.21 6.34 -10.07
CA TRP A 224 5.82 7.76 -10.12
C TRP A 224 5.33 8.22 -11.51
N ARG A 225 4.88 7.28 -12.31
CA ARG A 225 4.24 7.45 -13.61
C ARG A 225 3.12 6.42 -13.84
N GLY A 226 2.57 5.87 -12.76
CA GLY A 226 1.66 4.73 -12.74
C GLY A 226 2.32 3.50 -12.14
N GLN A 227 1.55 2.41 -12.01
CA GLN A 227 1.97 1.14 -11.43
C GLN A 227 2.57 0.24 -12.50
N ARG A 228 3.86 -0.12 -12.38
CA ARG A 228 4.50 -1.12 -13.22
C ARG A 228 4.05 -2.52 -12.78
N VAL A 229 3.65 -3.34 -13.75
CA VAL A 229 3.13 -4.69 -13.51
C VAL A 229 4.18 -5.73 -13.80
N TYR A 230 4.31 -6.69 -12.88
CA TYR A 230 5.13 -7.89 -13.03
C TYR A 230 4.29 -9.13 -12.73
N ARG A 231 4.59 -10.23 -13.42
CA ARG A 231 3.99 -11.55 -13.23
C ARG A 231 5.03 -12.55 -12.75
N SER A 232 4.59 -13.48 -11.91
CA SER A 232 5.40 -14.62 -11.46
C SER A 232 4.55 -15.88 -11.35
N ASP A 233 5.19 -17.03 -11.56
CA ASP A 233 4.62 -18.35 -11.30
C ASP A 233 5.21 -19.00 -10.03
N ASP A 234 6.30 -18.41 -9.47
CA ASP A 234 7.09 -18.97 -8.37
C ASP A 234 7.38 -17.99 -7.21
N LEU A 235 6.86 -16.74 -7.27
CA LEU A 235 7.11 -15.67 -6.30
C LEU A 235 8.60 -15.29 -6.12
N THR A 236 9.44 -15.73 -7.06
CA THR A 236 10.89 -15.50 -7.02
C THR A 236 11.37 -14.83 -8.30
N THR A 237 10.93 -15.36 -9.44
CA THR A 237 11.26 -14.82 -10.76
C THR A 237 10.11 -13.95 -11.26
N TRP A 238 10.38 -12.68 -11.48
CA TRP A 238 9.38 -11.70 -11.90
C TRP A 238 9.63 -11.26 -13.35
N GLN A 239 8.61 -11.35 -14.16
CA GLN A 239 8.62 -10.92 -15.57
C GLN A 239 7.77 -9.66 -15.70
N ALA A 240 8.35 -8.59 -16.22
CA ALA A 240 7.61 -7.38 -16.52
C ALA A 240 6.53 -7.67 -17.57
N GLN A 241 5.32 -7.16 -17.36
CA GLN A 241 4.27 -7.21 -18.37
C GLN A 241 4.74 -6.47 -19.63
N GLU A 242 4.42 -7.03 -20.80
CA GLU A 242 4.83 -6.50 -22.10
C GLU A 242 4.35 -5.05 -22.36
N GLY A 243 4.95 -4.41 -23.34
CA GLY A 243 4.70 -3.02 -23.68
C GLY A 243 5.23 -2.09 -22.60
N ASP A 244 4.53 -1.00 -22.33
CA ASP A 244 4.84 -0.12 -21.19
C ASP A 244 4.53 -0.81 -19.85
N GLY A 245 3.67 -1.85 -19.86
CA GLY A 245 3.32 -2.69 -18.71
C GLY A 245 2.90 -1.90 -17.50
N LEU A 246 2.26 -0.75 -17.73
CA LEU A 246 1.75 0.15 -16.70
C LEU A 246 0.23 0.03 -16.60
N ILE A 247 -0.26 0.21 -15.38
CA ILE A 247 -1.66 0.52 -15.08
C ILE A 247 -1.71 1.82 -14.28
N LEU A 248 -2.84 2.50 -14.27
CA LEU A 248 -3.05 3.78 -13.57
C LEU A 248 -2.07 4.89 -14.01
N ASP A 249 -1.51 4.78 -15.19
CA ASP A 249 -0.51 5.70 -15.78
C ASP A 249 -1.13 6.91 -16.48
N LEU A 250 -2.44 6.85 -16.77
CA LEU A 250 -3.20 7.95 -17.36
C LEU A 250 -4.18 8.56 -16.35
N PRO A 251 -4.46 9.86 -16.41
CA PRO A 251 -5.54 10.46 -15.63
C PRO A 251 -6.88 9.78 -15.88
N GLY A 252 -7.65 9.57 -14.82
CA GLY A 252 -9.05 9.15 -14.92
C GLY A 252 -9.98 10.33 -15.20
N THR A 253 -11.24 10.02 -15.49
CA THR A 253 -12.30 11.03 -15.74
C THR A 253 -13.20 11.23 -14.53
N ARG A 254 -13.14 10.36 -13.53
CA ARG A 254 -13.92 10.46 -12.30
C ARG A 254 -13.46 11.63 -11.43
N ALA A 255 -14.36 12.13 -10.59
CA ALA A 255 -14.06 13.28 -9.74
C ALA A 255 -12.82 13.02 -8.86
N GLN A 256 -11.86 13.95 -8.86
CA GLN A 256 -10.59 13.89 -8.11
C GLN A 256 -9.67 12.68 -8.44
N ASP A 257 -10.03 11.89 -9.45
CA ASP A 257 -9.22 10.82 -10.01
C ASP A 257 -8.53 11.29 -11.31
N THR A 258 -7.99 12.50 -11.31
CA THR A 258 -7.56 13.23 -12.50
C THR A 258 -6.04 13.27 -12.68
N SER A 259 -5.32 12.38 -12.00
CA SER A 259 -3.88 12.20 -12.17
C SER A 259 -3.54 10.71 -12.22
N ILE A 260 -2.25 10.38 -12.31
CA ILE A 260 -1.78 8.99 -12.20
C ILE A 260 -2.13 8.41 -10.83
N GLY A 261 -2.30 7.10 -10.77
CA GLY A 261 -2.46 6.39 -9.49
C GLY A 261 -1.10 6.04 -8.89
N LEU A 262 -0.94 6.41 -7.63
CA LEU A 262 0.28 6.25 -6.84
C LEU A 262 0.06 5.16 -5.79
N HIS A 263 1.11 4.76 -5.10
CA HIS A 263 1.25 3.70 -4.10
C HIS A 263 -0.09 3.02 -3.74
N ALA A 264 -0.21 1.74 -4.01
CA ALA A 264 -1.49 1.05 -4.03
C ALA A 264 -1.47 -0.24 -3.21
N ASP A 265 -2.65 -0.62 -2.72
CA ASP A 265 -2.93 -1.92 -2.11
C ASP A 265 -3.97 -2.68 -2.93
N VAL A 266 -3.79 -3.99 -3.08
CA VAL A 266 -4.69 -4.85 -3.84
C VAL A 266 -5.41 -5.83 -2.92
N VAL A 267 -6.73 -5.71 -2.88
CA VAL A 267 -7.60 -6.62 -2.13
C VAL A 267 -8.31 -7.57 -3.09
N VAL A 268 -8.03 -8.85 -2.93
CA VAL A 268 -8.77 -9.93 -3.60
C VAL A 268 -9.98 -10.26 -2.72
N PRO A 269 -11.23 -10.21 -3.23
CA PRO A 269 -12.41 -10.52 -2.44
C PRO A 269 -12.28 -11.87 -1.72
N GLY A 270 -12.64 -11.90 -0.43
CA GLY A 270 -12.50 -13.07 0.43
C GLY A 270 -11.07 -13.33 0.95
N ALA A 271 -10.06 -12.57 0.55
CA ALA A 271 -8.70 -12.64 1.13
C ALA A 271 -8.66 -11.88 2.46
N VAL A 272 -8.99 -12.56 3.55
CA VAL A 272 -9.06 -11.97 4.89
C VAL A 272 -7.91 -12.41 5.80
N SER A 273 -6.94 -13.15 5.26
CA SER A 273 -5.82 -13.72 6.02
C SER A 273 -4.71 -14.18 5.07
N LEU A 274 -3.46 -14.10 5.51
CA LEU A 274 -2.34 -14.75 4.83
C LEU A 274 -2.36 -16.28 4.94
N ASP A 275 -3.18 -16.86 5.82
CA ASP A 275 -3.31 -18.30 5.94
C ASP A 275 -4.10 -18.93 4.77
N THR A 276 -4.86 -18.12 4.04
CA THR A 276 -5.67 -18.57 2.89
C THR A 276 -5.64 -17.53 1.77
N VAL A 277 -5.01 -17.87 0.65
CA VAL A 277 -4.92 -17.00 -0.52
C VAL A 277 -5.84 -17.51 -1.62
N PRO A 278 -6.87 -16.75 -2.03
CA PRO A 278 -7.70 -17.10 -3.18
C PRO A 278 -6.92 -16.86 -4.47
N VAL A 279 -6.37 -17.92 -5.07
CA VAL A 279 -5.55 -17.81 -6.30
C VAL A 279 -6.39 -17.74 -7.59
N ASP A 280 -7.63 -18.22 -7.56
CA ASP A 280 -8.52 -18.33 -8.73
C ASP A 280 -9.58 -17.22 -8.77
N ALA A 281 -9.41 -16.14 -8.04
CA ALA A 281 -10.32 -14.99 -8.10
C ALA A 281 -10.38 -14.43 -9.53
N ASP A 282 -11.57 -13.97 -9.96
CA ASP A 282 -11.80 -13.42 -11.29
C ASP A 282 -11.56 -11.90 -11.37
N HIS A 283 -11.49 -11.24 -10.22
CA HIS A 283 -11.19 -9.82 -10.10
C HIS A 283 -10.57 -9.50 -8.74
N ALA A 284 -9.97 -8.33 -8.65
CA ALA A 284 -9.50 -7.71 -7.42
C ALA A 284 -9.81 -6.22 -7.44
N TYR A 285 -9.78 -5.59 -6.28
CA TYR A 285 -9.86 -4.14 -6.15
C TYR A 285 -8.48 -3.60 -5.83
N VAL A 286 -8.06 -2.55 -6.55
CA VAL A 286 -6.84 -1.81 -6.23
C VAL A 286 -7.25 -0.48 -5.61
N PHE A 287 -6.79 -0.25 -4.37
CA PHE A 287 -6.92 1.00 -3.63
C PHE A 287 -5.63 1.78 -3.83
N TYR A 288 -5.71 2.98 -4.35
CA TYR A 288 -4.55 3.81 -4.66
C TYR A 288 -4.84 5.26 -4.31
N PHE A 289 -3.83 6.08 -4.20
CA PHE A 289 -4.08 7.50 -4.02
C PHE A 289 -3.73 8.31 -5.26
N THR A 290 -4.35 9.48 -5.36
CA THR A 290 -4.05 10.46 -6.40
C THR A 290 -3.81 11.83 -5.76
N HIS A 291 -2.96 12.65 -6.40
CA HIS A 291 -2.95 14.09 -6.21
C HIS A 291 -3.86 14.69 -7.27
N PRO A 292 -5.07 15.15 -6.93
CA PRO A 292 -5.95 15.75 -7.93
C PRO A 292 -5.27 16.95 -8.58
N VAL A 293 -5.31 17.00 -9.91
CA VAL A 293 -4.75 18.13 -10.66
C VAL A 293 -5.44 19.42 -10.20
N PRO A 294 -4.69 20.47 -9.79
CA PRO A 294 -5.27 21.75 -9.44
C PRO A 294 -6.09 22.33 -10.61
N PRO A 295 -7.17 23.06 -10.32
CA PRO A 295 -8.00 23.63 -11.40
C PRO A 295 -7.17 24.54 -12.30
N PRO A 296 -7.54 24.70 -13.58
CA PRO A 296 -6.86 25.60 -14.51
C PRO A 296 -6.72 27.01 -13.93
N GLY A 297 -5.51 27.56 -13.99
CA GLY A 297 -5.18 28.89 -13.45
C GLY A 297 -4.77 28.90 -11.97
N ALA A 298 -4.69 27.76 -11.30
CA ALA A 298 -4.08 27.67 -9.99
C ALA A 298 -2.61 28.14 -10.04
N PRO A 299 -2.12 28.87 -9.01
CA PRO A 299 -0.73 29.29 -8.96
C PRO A 299 0.21 28.09 -9.03
N GLN A 300 1.16 28.11 -9.95
CA GLN A 300 2.26 27.15 -9.94
C GLN A 300 3.35 27.64 -8.98
N THR A 301 3.76 26.78 -8.09
CA THR A 301 4.85 27.06 -7.16
C THR A 301 6.19 26.57 -7.71
N PRO A 302 7.31 27.21 -7.33
CA PRO A 302 8.65 26.69 -7.63
C PRO A 302 8.83 25.26 -7.09
N PHE A 303 9.69 24.49 -7.74
CA PHE A 303 10.04 23.12 -7.30
C PHE A 303 10.44 23.12 -5.82
N GLY A 304 9.73 22.31 -5.02
CA GLY A 304 9.93 22.23 -3.56
C GLY A 304 8.99 23.09 -2.71
N GLU A 305 8.31 24.08 -3.31
CA GLU A 305 7.27 24.86 -2.64
C GLU A 305 5.92 24.53 -3.26
N THR A 306 5.11 23.73 -2.58
CA THR A 306 3.80 23.32 -3.06
C THR A 306 2.69 23.98 -2.24
N THR A 307 1.58 24.32 -2.88
CA THR A 307 0.36 24.79 -2.20
C THR A 307 -0.37 23.61 -1.52
N SER A 308 -1.23 23.89 -0.57
CA SER A 308 -2.09 22.85 0.03
C SER A 308 -2.97 22.15 -1.02
N ALA A 309 -3.36 22.83 -2.07
CA ALA A 309 -4.14 22.25 -3.17
C ALA A 309 -3.33 21.22 -3.99
N GLU A 310 -2.03 21.45 -4.18
CA GLU A 310 -1.13 20.52 -4.85
C GLU A 310 -0.71 19.35 -3.97
N ARG A 311 -0.65 19.57 -2.65
CA ARG A 311 -0.30 18.55 -1.65
C ARG A 311 -1.45 17.58 -1.37
N ARG A 312 -2.68 18.02 -1.63
CA ARG A 312 -3.89 17.24 -1.36
C ARG A 312 -3.82 15.87 -2.04
N SER A 313 -4.28 14.86 -1.34
CA SER A 313 -4.41 13.50 -1.85
C SER A 313 -5.70 12.85 -1.37
N SER A 314 -6.18 11.91 -2.16
CA SER A 314 -7.38 11.14 -1.83
C SER A 314 -7.25 9.71 -2.32
N VAL A 315 -7.88 8.79 -1.59
CA VAL A 315 -7.92 7.38 -1.96
C VAL A 315 -9.01 7.16 -3.01
N GLN A 316 -8.65 6.43 -4.03
CA GLN A 316 -9.49 5.97 -5.12
C GLN A 316 -9.56 4.43 -5.12
N VAL A 317 -10.43 3.88 -5.94
CA VAL A 317 -10.50 2.44 -6.17
C VAL A 317 -10.71 2.15 -7.65
N ALA A 318 -10.08 1.08 -8.14
CA ALA A 318 -10.28 0.54 -9.49
C ALA A 318 -10.42 -0.99 -9.44
N VAL A 319 -10.83 -1.59 -10.55
CA VAL A 319 -10.97 -3.04 -10.68
C VAL A 319 -9.83 -3.60 -11.51
N LEU A 320 -9.19 -4.64 -10.97
CA LEU A 320 -8.19 -5.44 -11.69
C LEU A 320 -8.81 -6.73 -12.20
N ARG A 321 -8.43 -7.13 -13.41
CA ARG A 321 -8.76 -8.43 -14.01
C ARG A 321 -7.57 -8.96 -14.80
N VAL A 322 -7.55 -10.27 -14.99
CA VAL A 322 -6.62 -10.91 -15.93
C VAL A 322 -7.39 -11.23 -17.22
N VAL A 323 -6.96 -10.65 -18.33
CA VAL A 323 -7.53 -10.85 -19.65
C VAL A 323 -6.42 -11.33 -20.58
N ASP A 324 -6.55 -12.53 -21.13
CA ASP A 324 -5.57 -13.15 -22.02
C ASP A 324 -4.14 -13.17 -21.43
N GLY A 325 -4.05 -13.38 -20.10
CA GLY A 325 -2.77 -13.43 -19.39
C GLY A 325 -2.13 -12.07 -19.07
N VAL A 326 -2.86 -10.97 -19.30
CA VAL A 326 -2.45 -9.59 -19.03
C VAL A 326 -3.26 -9.04 -17.86
N LEU A 327 -2.63 -8.40 -16.90
CA LEU A 327 -3.31 -7.67 -15.84
C LEU A 327 -3.82 -6.34 -16.39
N VAL A 328 -5.11 -6.12 -16.35
CA VAL A 328 -5.78 -4.90 -16.79
C VAL A 328 -6.47 -4.20 -15.63
N CYS A 329 -6.52 -2.88 -15.68
CA CYS A 329 -7.14 -2.02 -14.66
C CYS A 329 -8.25 -1.18 -15.28
N ASP A 330 -9.48 -1.32 -14.77
CA ASP A 330 -10.58 -0.40 -15.12
C ASP A 330 -10.81 0.55 -13.95
N ARG A 331 -10.43 1.82 -14.14
CA ARG A 331 -10.63 2.91 -13.16
C ARG A 331 -11.88 3.74 -13.42
N GLU A 332 -12.56 3.52 -14.55
CA GLU A 332 -13.71 4.34 -14.96
C GLU A 332 -15.04 3.67 -14.57
N ASN A 333 -15.19 2.37 -14.86
CA ASN A 333 -16.44 1.64 -14.63
C ASN A 333 -16.31 0.79 -13.34
N VAL A 334 -16.13 1.45 -12.23
CA VAL A 334 -15.90 0.79 -10.93
C VAL A 334 -17.22 0.68 -10.17
N PRO A 335 -17.75 -0.53 -9.96
CA PRO A 335 -18.88 -0.72 -9.04
C PRO A 335 -18.41 -0.49 -7.60
N ALA A 336 -19.32 -0.10 -6.73
CA ALA A 336 -19.02 -0.03 -5.29
C ALA A 336 -18.35 -1.34 -4.85
N PRO A 337 -17.19 -1.32 -4.18
CA PRO A 337 -16.49 -2.51 -3.75
C PRO A 337 -17.37 -3.46 -2.93
N GLN A 338 -17.07 -4.74 -3.01
CA GLN A 338 -17.62 -5.79 -2.17
C GLN A 338 -16.47 -6.76 -1.89
N LEU A 339 -15.85 -6.55 -0.76
CA LEU A 339 -14.64 -7.25 -0.38
C LEU A 339 -14.91 -8.57 0.36
N ASP A 340 -16.16 -8.79 0.79
CA ASP A 340 -16.63 -10.01 1.49
C ASP A 340 -16.67 -11.23 0.56
#